data_c1485af890619ccdcca9719344170dd5
#
_entry.id   c1485af890619ccdcca9719344170dd5
#
_cell.length_a   1.000
_cell.length_b   1.000
_cell.length_c   1.000
_cell.angle_alpha   90.00
_cell.angle_beta   90.00
_cell.angle_gamma   90.00
#
_symmetry.space_group_name_H-M   'P 1'
#
loop_
_entity.id
_entity.type
_entity.pdbx_description
1 polymer ?
#
loop_
_entity_poly.entity_id
_entity_poly.type
_entity_poly.pdbx_seq_one_letter_code
_entity_poly.pdbx_strand_id
1 'polypeptide(L)'
;MKKESFGIILPITLLAYFLILMDNSIIFTSSVQIGESLNLTDTSLAWVSNAYTLTFGGFLLLSGRLSDLLGRKRIFQIGLAIFGLSSLVIGLAQNASMMILARAIQGIGSSIIAPTTLALMMDTYTGEMRIKAISYYGATAGIGSSVGLLIGGGLTSFVSWRVGFLINVPLTLLLMYLTHRHVVAKAGHQEKIDYLGSLLSVAG
;
A
#
# COMPACT_ATOMS: atom_id res chain seq x y z
N MET A 1 -7.23 27.48 -24.92
CA MET A 1 -6.81 26.86 -23.65
C MET A 1 -6.38 25.42 -23.92
N LYS A 2 -5.08 25.08 -23.82
CA LYS A 2 -4.64 23.67 -23.84
C LYS A 2 -5.26 22.97 -22.64
N LYS A 3 -6.04 21.90 -22.85
CA LYS A 3 -6.50 21.02 -21.77
C LYS A 3 -5.24 20.46 -21.11
N GLU A 4 -4.89 20.92 -19.91
CA GLU A 4 -3.82 20.33 -19.13
C GLU A 4 -4.25 18.91 -18.77
N SER A 5 -3.49 17.93 -19.26
CA SER A 5 -3.75 16.51 -19.00
C SER A 5 -2.91 16.07 -17.80
N PHE A 6 -3.49 15.32 -16.88
CA PHE A 6 -2.79 14.78 -15.71
C PHE A 6 -1.71 13.76 -16.06
N GLY A 7 -1.70 13.24 -17.29
CA GLY A 7 -0.77 12.20 -17.70
C GLY A 7 -0.93 10.91 -16.91
N ILE A 8 0.07 10.03 -17.00
CA ILE A 8 0.03 8.67 -16.45
C ILE A 8 0.35 8.62 -14.94
N ILE A 9 0.94 9.67 -14.36
CA ILE A 9 1.37 9.66 -12.96
C ILE A 9 0.18 9.66 -12.00
N LEU A 10 -0.89 10.41 -12.32
CA LEU A 10 -2.10 10.40 -11.51
C LEU A 10 -2.72 9.00 -11.40
N PRO A 11 -3.03 8.29 -12.49
CA PRO A 11 -3.57 6.93 -12.36
C PRO A 11 -2.61 5.95 -11.66
N ILE A 12 -1.28 6.06 -11.82
CA ILE A 12 -0.32 5.23 -11.09
C ILE A 12 -0.47 5.44 -9.58
N THR A 13 -0.48 6.69 -9.14
CA THR A 13 -0.55 7.02 -7.71
C THR A 13 -1.90 6.68 -7.10
N LEU A 14 -3.00 6.98 -7.81
CA LEU A 14 -4.35 6.65 -7.35
C LEU A 14 -4.57 5.13 -7.28
N LEU A 15 -4.11 4.37 -8.28
CA LEU A 15 -4.24 2.91 -8.28
C LEU A 15 -3.41 2.27 -7.15
N ALA A 16 -2.19 2.77 -6.90
CA ALA A 16 -1.37 2.27 -5.80
C ALA A 16 -2.02 2.53 -4.43
N TYR A 17 -2.61 3.71 -4.25
CA TYR A 17 -3.35 4.02 -3.03
C TYR A 17 -4.63 3.17 -2.91
N PHE A 18 -5.37 3.01 -4.00
CA PHE A 18 -6.55 2.16 -4.06
C PHE A 18 -6.23 0.71 -3.65
N LEU A 19 -5.09 0.14 -4.09
CA LEU A 19 -4.68 -1.21 -3.70
C LEU A 19 -4.54 -1.38 -2.20
N ILE A 20 -3.93 -0.41 -1.50
CA ILE A 20 -3.81 -0.45 -0.04
C ILE A 20 -5.19 -0.47 0.63
N LEU A 21 -6.11 0.37 0.15
CA LEU A 21 -7.46 0.46 0.69
C LEU A 21 -8.27 -0.81 0.45
N MET A 22 -8.18 -1.34 -0.77
CA MET A 22 -8.83 -2.58 -1.16
C MET A 22 -8.32 -3.76 -0.32
N ASP A 23 -7.00 -3.87 -0.15
CA ASP A 23 -6.38 -4.94 0.65
C ASP A 23 -6.88 -4.93 2.11
N ASN A 24 -6.96 -3.75 2.72
CA ASN A 24 -7.52 -3.62 4.06
C ASN A 24 -9.01 -4.01 4.11
N SER A 25 -9.78 -3.66 3.09
CA SER A 25 -11.20 -4.03 3.00
C SER A 25 -11.40 -5.54 2.86
N ILE A 26 -10.51 -6.22 2.12
CA ILE A 26 -10.54 -7.69 1.95
C ILE A 26 -10.39 -8.39 3.31
N ILE A 27 -9.50 -7.93 4.18
CA ILE A 27 -9.33 -8.50 5.53
C ILE A 27 -10.65 -8.45 6.31
N PHE A 28 -11.36 -7.32 6.31
CA PHE A 28 -12.62 -7.19 7.03
C PHE A 28 -13.70 -8.16 6.52
N THR A 29 -13.82 -8.28 5.20
CA THR A 29 -14.84 -9.14 4.57
C THR A 29 -14.49 -10.62 4.61
N SER A 30 -13.21 -10.96 4.75
CA SER A 30 -12.71 -12.34 4.68
C SER A 30 -12.30 -12.91 6.04
N SER A 31 -12.44 -12.16 7.12
CA SER A 31 -11.92 -12.54 8.45
C SER A 31 -12.42 -13.91 8.92
N VAL A 32 -13.71 -14.19 8.76
CA VAL A 32 -14.32 -15.47 9.16
C VAL A 32 -13.74 -16.62 8.35
N GLN A 33 -13.70 -16.51 7.02
CA GLN A 33 -13.18 -17.55 6.13
C GLN A 33 -11.67 -17.78 6.32
N ILE A 34 -10.90 -16.72 6.61
CA ILE A 34 -9.49 -16.85 6.97
C ILE A 34 -9.34 -17.61 8.27
N GLY A 35 -10.13 -17.25 9.31
CA GLY A 35 -10.14 -17.92 10.60
C GLY A 35 -10.44 -19.42 10.47
N GLU A 36 -11.49 -19.79 9.77
CA GLU A 36 -11.90 -21.16 9.53
C GLU A 36 -10.85 -21.95 8.72
N SER A 37 -10.37 -21.36 7.60
CA SER A 37 -9.48 -22.08 6.67
C SER A 37 -8.07 -22.32 7.23
N LEU A 38 -7.60 -21.50 8.17
CA LEU A 38 -6.29 -21.60 8.80
C LEU A 38 -6.38 -22.08 10.26
N ASN A 39 -7.58 -22.45 10.75
CA ASN A 39 -7.85 -22.85 12.13
C ASN A 39 -7.30 -21.85 13.14
N LEU A 40 -7.58 -20.55 12.94
CA LEU A 40 -7.08 -19.48 13.79
C LEU A 40 -7.90 -19.37 15.08
N THR A 41 -7.21 -19.13 16.19
CA THR A 41 -7.85 -18.64 17.41
C THR A 41 -8.26 -17.17 17.22
N ASP A 42 -9.21 -16.68 18.03
CA ASP A 42 -9.62 -15.25 18.02
C ASP A 42 -8.43 -14.32 18.20
N THR A 43 -7.49 -14.68 19.06
CA THR A 43 -6.24 -13.93 19.26
C THR A 43 -5.40 -13.89 18.00
N SER A 44 -5.20 -15.04 17.34
CA SER A 44 -4.41 -15.09 16.09
C SER A 44 -5.10 -14.31 14.97
N LEU A 45 -6.42 -14.38 14.88
CA LEU A 45 -7.20 -13.63 13.90
C LEU A 45 -7.09 -12.11 14.12
N ALA A 46 -7.15 -11.66 15.37
CA ALA A 46 -6.91 -10.25 15.70
C ALA A 46 -5.49 -9.80 15.28
N TRP A 47 -4.48 -10.65 15.46
CA TRP A 47 -3.11 -10.36 15.05
C TRP A 47 -2.93 -10.27 13.53
N VAL A 48 -3.76 -10.89 12.71
CA VAL A 48 -3.73 -10.73 11.24
C VAL A 48 -3.93 -9.26 10.83
N SER A 49 -4.82 -8.55 11.51
CA SER A 49 -5.05 -7.11 11.26
C SER A 49 -4.06 -6.23 12.03
N ASN A 50 -3.80 -6.55 13.30
CA ASN A 50 -2.97 -5.73 14.17
C ASN A 50 -1.51 -5.70 13.72
N ALA A 51 -0.94 -6.82 13.26
CA ALA A 51 0.43 -6.88 12.76
C ALA A 51 0.65 -5.92 11.59
N TYR A 52 -0.28 -5.86 10.66
CA TYR A 52 -0.25 -4.91 9.55
C TYR A 52 -0.36 -3.46 10.05
N THR A 53 -1.33 -3.16 10.91
CA THR A 53 -1.59 -1.80 11.38
C THR A 53 -0.41 -1.26 12.20
N LEU A 54 0.19 -2.08 13.05
CA LEU A 54 1.35 -1.71 13.86
C LEU A 54 2.56 -1.38 12.98
N THR A 55 2.86 -2.23 12.00
CA THR A 55 4.00 -1.98 11.10
C THR A 55 3.72 -0.83 10.14
N PHE A 56 2.48 -0.72 9.62
CA PHE A 56 2.08 0.42 8.80
C PHE A 56 2.25 1.74 9.56
N GLY A 57 1.70 1.85 10.77
CA GLY A 57 1.79 3.06 11.58
C GLY A 57 3.22 3.35 12.05
N GLY A 58 3.92 2.33 12.58
CA GLY A 58 5.27 2.46 13.11
C GLY A 58 6.29 2.90 12.05
N PHE A 59 6.19 2.42 10.82
CA PHE A 59 7.12 2.78 9.74
C PHE A 59 6.68 3.98 8.89
N LEU A 60 5.50 4.55 9.11
CA LEU A 60 4.94 5.59 8.24
C LEU A 60 5.83 6.84 8.13
N LEU A 61 6.30 7.36 9.28
CA LEU A 61 7.16 8.55 9.32
C LEU A 61 8.54 8.27 8.73
N LEU A 62 9.12 7.11 9.09
CA LEU A 62 10.41 6.69 8.57
C LEU A 62 10.36 6.52 7.03
N SER A 63 9.30 5.92 6.52
CA SER A 63 9.10 5.69 5.08
C SER A 63 8.98 6.99 4.30
N GLY A 64 8.27 7.99 4.85
CA GLY A 64 8.21 9.32 4.27
C GLY A 64 9.60 9.95 4.16
N ARG A 65 10.38 9.90 5.24
CA ARG A 65 11.75 10.44 5.27
C ARG A 65 12.69 9.71 4.31
N LEU A 66 12.63 8.38 4.27
CA LEU A 66 13.43 7.57 3.32
C LEU A 66 13.10 7.90 1.86
N SER A 67 11.83 8.17 1.58
CA SER A 67 11.37 8.58 0.24
C SER A 67 12.01 9.89 -0.21
N ASP A 68 12.12 10.87 0.68
CA ASP A 68 12.75 12.15 0.38
C ASP A 68 14.28 12.04 0.21
N LEU A 69 14.92 11.18 0.99
CA LEU A 69 16.39 11.01 0.99
C LEU A 69 16.90 10.13 -0.15
N LEU A 70 16.25 9.00 -0.41
CA LEU A 70 16.73 7.99 -1.36
C LEU A 70 16.07 8.12 -2.75
N GLY A 71 15.15 9.06 -2.91
CA GLY A 71 14.41 9.32 -4.13
C GLY A 71 13.10 8.54 -4.23
N ARG A 72 12.03 9.29 -4.49
CA ARG A 72 10.64 8.79 -4.44
C ARG A 72 10.35 7.62 -5.36
N LYS A 73 10.88 7.65 -6.60
CA LYS A 73 10.70 6.54 -7.55
C LYS A 73 11.24 5.22 -7.00
N ARG A 74 12.47 5.24 -6.47
CA ARG A 74 13.15 4.03 -5.97
C ARG A 74 12.41 3.46 -4.76
N ILE A 75 12.09 4.31 -3.80
CA ILE A 75 11.41 3.91 -2.57
C ILE A 75 10.00 3.42 -2.88
N PHE A 76 9.27 4.06 -3.78
CA PHE A 76 7.96 3.60 -4.23
C PHE A 76 8.01 2.20 -4.84
N GLN A 77 9.00 1.91 -5.68
CA GLN A 77 9.19 0.57 -6.25
C GLN A 77 9.50 -0.48 -5.20
N ILE A 78 10.32 -0.14 -4.20
CA ILE A 78 10.61 -1.03 -3.06
C ILE A 78 9.32 -1.32 -2.29
N GLY A 79 8.52 -0.29 -1.99
CA GLY A 79 7.22 -0.46 -1.33
C GLY A 79 6.28 -1.38 -2.10
N LEU A 80 6.15 -1.18 -3.42
CA LEU A 80 5.34 -2.03 -4.30
C LEU A 80 5.85 -3.48 -4.32
N ALA A 81 7.17 -3.69 -4.37
CA ALA A 81 7.75 -5.03 -4.34
C ALA A 81 7.48 -5.74 -3.01
N ILE A 82 7.69 -5.06 -1.87
CA ILE A 82 7.37 -5.61 -0.55
C ILE A 82 5.89 -5.95 -0.45
N PHE A 83 5.01 -5.03 -0.84
CA PHE A 83 3.56 -5.23 -0.78
C PHE A 83 3.09 -6.40 -1.67
N GLY A 84 3.58 -6.46 -2.92
CA GLY A 84 3.22 -7.52 -3.87
C GLY A 84 3.72 -8.90 -3.44
N LEU A 85 4.98 -9.00 -2.98
CA LEU A 85 5.56 -10.26 -2.50
C LEU A 85 4.85 -10.73 -1.22
N SER A 86 4.55 -9.82 -0.29
CA SER A 86 3.79 -10.17 0.91
C SER A 86 2.38 -10.63 0.57
N SER A 87 1.71 -9.98 -0.38
CA SER A 87 0.38 -10.39 -0.87
C SER A 87 0.42 -11.80 -1.48
N LEU A 88 1.48 -12.14 -2.21
CA LEU A 88 1.69 -13.50 -2.71
C LEU A 88 1.82 -14.50 -1.56
N VAL A 89 2.65 -14.21 -0.56
CA VAL A 89 2.84 -15.08 0.61
C VAL A 89 1.55 -15.24 1.40
N ILE A 90 0.77 -14.17 1.58
CA ILE A 90 -0.54 -14.19 2.22
C ILE A 90 -1.51 -15.10 1.46
N GLY A 91 -1.60 -14.94 0.14
CA GLY A 91 -2.47 -15.79 -0.70
C GLY A 91 -2.10 -17.27 -0.64
N LEU A 92 -0.86 -17.60 -0.31
CA LEU A 92 -0.34 -18.98 -0.16
C LEU A 92 -0.25 -19.43 1.31
N ALA A 93 -0.69 -18.61 2.29
CA ALA A 93 -0.55 -18.91 3.70
C ALA A 93 -1.28 -20.21 4.09
N GLN A 94 -0.62 -21.01 4.92
CA GLN A 94 -1.10 -22.31 5.38
C GLN A 94 -1.32 -22.37 6.90
N ASN A 95 -0.85 -21.35 7.63
CA ASN A 95 -0.97 -21.27 9.10
C ASN A 95 -0.95 -19.83 9.60
N ALA A 96 -1.28 -19.65 10.88
CA ALA A 96 -1.32 -18.37 11.56
C ALA A 96 -0.02 -17.58 11.46
N SER A 97 1.11 -18.22 11.74
CA SER A 97 2.42 -17.55 11.78
C SER A 97 2.81 -16.98 10.42
N MET A 98 2.62 -17.77 9.35
CA MET A 98 2.88 -17.31 7.98
C MET A 98 2.00 -16.12 7.61
N MET A 99 0.70 -16.18 7.94
CA MET A 99 -0.26 -15.11 7.69
C MET A 99 0.13 -13.82 8.44
N ILE A 100 0.37 -13.92 9.75
CA ILE A 100 0.67 -12.76 10.61
C ILE A 100 2.00 -12.10 10.20
N LEU A 101 3.05 -12.90 9.98
CA LEU A 101 4.35 -12.36 9.55
C LEU A 101 4.26 -11.70 8.18
N ALA A 102 3.57 -12.31 7.22
CA ALA A 102 3.40 -11.72 5.90
C ALA A 102 2.58 -10.42 5.97
N ARG A 103 1.56 -10.34 6.85
CA ARG A 103 0.81 -9.10 7.10
C ARG A 103 1.68 -8.01 7.72
N ALA A 104 2.55 -8.35 8.67
CA ALA A 104 3.50 -7.40 9.22
C ALA A 104 4.43 -6.82 8.14
N ILE A 105 4.98 -7.66 7.26
CA ILE A 105 5.84 -7.21 6.15
C ILE A 105 5.04 -6.40 5.13
N GLN A 106 3.81 -6.79 4.84
CA GLN A 106 2.92 -6.05 3.94
C GLN A 106 2.60 -4.65 4.46
N GLY A 107 2.42 -4.50 5.80
CA GLY A 107 2.24 -3.20 6.44
C GLY A 107 3.45 -2.26 6.23
N ILE A 108 4.68 -2.79 6.26
CA ILE A 108 5.88 -2.02 5.89
C ILE A 108 5.80 -1.56 4.44
N GLY A 109 5.45 -2.44 3.50
CA GLY A 109 5.27 -2.06 2.09
C GLY A 109 4.25 -0.93 1.91
N SER A 110 3.11 -1.04 2.58
CA SER A 110 2.04 -0.04 2.56
C SER A 110 2.46 1.30 3.17
N SER A 111 3.22 1.27 4.28
CA SER A 111 3.76 2.48 4.93
C SER A 111 4.70 3.27 4.01
N ILE A 112 5.33 2.59 3.05
CA ILE A 112 6.16 3.21 2.02
C ILE A 112 5.29 3.78 0.89
N ILE A 113 4.33 3.00 0.39
CA ILE A 113 3.50 3.39 -0.76
C ILE A 113 2.65 4.62 -0.43
N ALA A 114 1.96 4.65 0.70
CA ALA A 114 1.00 5.68 1.03
C ALA A 114 1.57 7.11 1.01
N PRO A 115 2.64 7.46 1.77
CA PRO A 115 3.22 8.80 1.73
C PRO A 115 3.90 9.09 0.39
N THR A 116 4.51 8.08 -0.24
CA THR A 116 5.25 8.27 -1.51
C THR A 116 4.30 8.57 -2.67
N THR A 117 3.09 8.01 -2.71
CA THR A 117 2.08 8.35 -3.73
C THR A 117 1.68 9.81 -3.64
N LEU A 118 1.40 10.32 -2.44
CA LEU A 118 1.08 11.73 -2.23
C LEU A 118 2.25 12.63 -2.61
N ALA A 119 3.47 12.26 -2.19
CA ALA A 119 4.68 12.99 -2.50
C ALA A 119 4.96 13.06 -4.00
N LEU A 120 4.79 11.95 -4.75
CA LEU A 120 4.92 11.93 -6.22
C LEU A 120 3.91 12.86 -6.91
N MET A 121 2.67 12.92 -6.40
CA MET A 121 1.67 13.86 -6.92
C MET A 121 2.07 15.30 -6.66
N MET A 122 2.52 15.63 -5.44
CA MET A 122 2.95 16.97 -5.07
C MET A 122 4.17 17.45 -5.86
N ASP A 123 5.05 16.52 -6.27
CA ASP A 123 6.21 16.84 -7.12
C ASP A 123 5.87 17.03 -8.59
N THR A 124 4.78 16.40 -9.03
CA THR A 124 4.41 16.37 -10.45
C THR A 124 3.46 17.49 -10.81
N TYR A 125 2.55 17.84 -9.91
CA TYR A 125 1.50 18.81 -10.17
C TYR A 125 1.70 20.09 -9.35
N THR A 126 1.34 21.24 -9.96
CA THR A 126 1.39 22.59 -9.35
C THR A 126 0.05 23.30 -9.52
N GLY A 127 -0.16 24.36 -8.78
CA GLY A 127 -1.36 25.19 -8.88
C GLY A 127 -2.67 24.43 -8.79
N GLU A 128 -3.61 24.71 -9.67
CA GLU A 128 -4.93 24.07 -9.70
C GLU A 128 -4.87 22.56 -9.97
N MET A 129 -3.92 22.10 -10.78
CA MET A 129 -3.77 20.66 -11.04
C MET A 129 -3.38 19.90 -9.78
N ARG A 130 -2.56 20.46 -8.91
CA ARG A 130 -2.23 19.86 -7.61
C ARG A 130 -3.47 19.73 -6.72
N ILE A 131 -4.29 20.79 -6.65
CA ILE A 131 -5.53 20.77 -5.87
C ILE A 131 -6.47 19.68 -6.37
N LYS A 132 -6.66 19.58 -7.68
CA LYS A 132 -7.48 18.52 -8.29
C LYS A 132 -6.91 17.13 -8.05
N ALA A 133 -5.59 16.92 -8.17
CA ALA A 133 -4.95 15.65 -7.92
C ALA A 133 -5.14 15.19 -6.46
N ILE A 134 -4.98 16.10 -5.49
CA ILE A 134 -5.23 15.84 -4.07
C ILE A 134 -6.72 15.52 -3.82
N SER A 135 -7.64 16.22 -4.52
CA SER A 135 -9.07 15.92 -4.43
C SER A 135 -9.40 14.51 -4.95
N TYR A 136 -8.79 14.07 -6.06
CA TYR A 136 -8.92 12.70 -6.55
C TYR A 136 -8.33 11.68 -5.58
N TYR A 137 -7.20 12.00 -4.93
CA TYR A 137 -6.62 11.14 -3.90
C TYR A 137 -7.57 10.98 -2.72
N GLY A 138 -8.17 12.07 -2.22
CA GLY A 138 -9.19 12.02 -1.16
C GLY A 138 -10.45 11.24 -1.58
N ALA A 139 -10.93 11.43 -2.82
CA ALA A 139 -12.06 10.67 -3.35
C ALA A 139 -11.72 9.17 -3.46
N THR A 140 -10.48 8.82 -3.83
CA THR A 140 -10.01 7.44 -3.87
C THR A 140 -10.08 6.78 -2.49
N ALA A 141 -9.89 7.53 -1.40
CA ALA A 141 -10.03 6.99 -0.05
C ALA A 141 -11.44 6.45 0.22
N GLY A 142 -12.47 7.22 -0.08
CA GLY A 142 -13.86 6.81 0.10
C GLY A 142 -14.29 5.70 -0.88
N ILE A 143 -14.03 5.91 -2.17
CA ILE A 143 -14.38 4.94 -3.23
C ILE A 143 -13.60 3.63 -3.03
N GLY A 144 -12.29 3.72 -2.74
CA GLY A 144 -11.42 2.56 -2.58
C GLY A 144 -11.87 1.65 -1.45
N SER A 145 -12.22 2.22 -0.30
CA SER A 145 -12.75 1.43 0.82
C SER A 145 -14.08 0.77 0.48
N SER A 146 -15.03 1.51 -0.11
CA SER A 146 -16.36 0.98 -0.45
C SER A 146 -16.31 -0.09 -1.55
N VAL A 147 -15.58 0.19 -2.64
CA VAL A 147 -15.38 -0.77 -3.74
C VAL A 147 -14.57 -1.96 -3.26
N GLY A 148 -13.57 -1.74 -2.39
CA GLY A 148 -12.79 -2.80 -1.77
C GLY A 148 -13.64 -3.78 -0.96
N LEU A 149 -14.64 -3.30 -0.21
CA LEU A 149 -15.58 -4.16 0.52
C LEU A 149 -16.43 -5.00 -0.45
N LEU A 150 -16.90 -4.42 -1.55
CA LEU A 150 -17.69 -5.15 -2.56
C LEU A 150 -16.84 -6.21 -3.28
N ILE A 151 -15.65 -5.84 -3.73
CA ILE A 151 -14.72 -6.77 -4.39
C ILE A 151 -14.27 -7.85 -3.42
N GLY A 152 -13.85 -7.47 -2.21
CA GLY A 152 -13.39 -8.40 -1.19
C GLY A 152 -14.49 -9.38 -0.77
N GLY A 153 -15.69 -8.89 -0.49
CA GLY A 153 -16.85 -9.71 -0.17
C GLY A 153 -17.23 -10.65 -1.31
N GLY A 154 -17.27 -10.14 -2.55
CA GLY A 154 -17.56 -10.94 -3.74
C GLY A 154 -16.52 -12.03 -3.98
N LEU A 155 -15.22 -11.68 -3.98
CA LEU A 155 -14.15 -12.66 -4.16
C LEU A 155 -14.17 -13.73 -3.08
N THR A 156 -14.39 -13.33 -1.83
CA THR A 156 -14.42 -14.25 -0.69
C THR A 156 -15.62 -15.19 -0.75
N SER A 157 -16.80 -14.68 -1.12
CA SER A 157 -18.03 -15.47 -1.16
C SER A 157 -18.11 -16.41 -2.36
N PHE A 158 -17.62 -16.00 -3.53
CA PHE A 158 -17.80 -16.76 -4.78
C PHE A 158 -16.55 -17.54 -5.21
N VAL A 159 -15.37 -17.17 -4.72
CA VAL A 159 -14.11 -17.78 -5.16
C VAL A 159 -13.27 -18.24 -3.97
N SER A 160 -12.52 -17.33 -3.35
CA SER A 160 -11.68 -17.58 -2.18
C SER A 160 -11.08 -16.27 -1.69
N TRP A 161 -10.93 -16.12 -0.37
CA TRP A 161 -10.20 -15.00 0.23
C TRP A 161 -8.75 -14.89 -0.28
N ARG A 162 -8.14 -16.01 -0.65
CA ARG A 162 -6.77 -16.07 -1.21
C ARG A 162 -6.64 -15.27 -2.49
N VAL A 163 -7.65 -15.33 -3.35
CA VAL A 163 -7.67 -14.60 -4.63
C VAL A 163 -7.71 -13.10 -4.38
N GLY A 164 -8.34 -12.64 -3.31
CA GLY A 164 -8.33 -11.25 -2.90
C GLY A 164 -6.91 -10.68 -2.68
N PHE A 165 -6.01 -11.47 -2.12
CA PHE A 165 -4.60 -11.08 -1.97
C PHE A 165 -3.78 -11.34 -3.25
N LEU A 166 -4.02 -12.44 -3.94
CA LEU A 166 -3.28 -12.77 -5.16
C LEU A 166 -3.50 -11.77 -6.30
N ILE A 167 -4.65 -11.09 -6.35
CA ILE A 167 -4.92 -10.04 -7.34
C ILE A 167 -3.99 -8.83 -7.18
N ASN A 168 -3.46 -8.59 -5.98
CA ASN A 168 -2.49 -7.53 -5.73
C ASN A 168 -1.18 -7.78 -6.49
N VAL A 169 -0.82 -9.05 -6.74
CA VAL A 169 0.46 -9.41 -7.39
C VAL A 169 0.54 -8.87 -8.82
N PRO A 170 -0.37 -9.20 -9.75
CA PRO A 170 -0.31 -8.64 -11.10
C PRO A 170 -0.48 -7.13 -11.12
N LEU A 171 -1.27 -6.56 -10.20
CA LEU A 171 -1.46 -5.11 -10.13
C LEU A 171 -0.21 -4.38 -9.64
N THR A 172 0.51 -4.92 -8.66
CA THR A 172 1.78 -4.35 -8.24
C THR A 172 2.86 -4.48 -9.32
N LEU A 173 2.92 -5.60 -10.05
CA LEU A 173 3.83 -5.75 -11.19
C LEU A 173 3.53 -4.72 -12.29
N LEU A 174 2.26 -4.50 -12.60
CA LEU A 174 1.85 -3.46 -13.54
C LEU A 174 2.28 -2.07 -13.06
N LEU A 175 2.04 -1.75 -11.78
CA LEU A 175 2.44 -0.47 -11.19
C LEU A 175 3.96 -0.29 -11.18
N MET A 176 4.72 -1.33 -10.89
CA MET A 176 6.19 -1.30 -10.96
C MET A 176 6.66 -1.02 -12.38
N TYR A 177 6.09 -1.70 -13.38
CA TYR A 177 6.40 -1.47 -14.79
C TYR A 177 6.07 -0.04 -15.22
N LEU A 178 4.87 0.45 -14.92
CA LEU A 178 4.45 1.81 -15.27
C LEU A 178 5.31 2.87 -14.56
N THR A 179 5.62 2.66 -13.29
CA THR A 179 6.52 3.53 -12.52
C THR A 179 7.92 3.56 -13.11
N HIS A 180 8.45 2.40 -13.50
CA HIS A 180 9.78 2.31 -14.13
C HIS A 180 9.83 3.12 -15.42
N ARG A 181 8.81 3.05 -16.24
CA ARG A 181 8.75 3.68 -17.57
C ARG A 181 8.43 5.17 -17.54
N HIS A 182 7.59 5.62 -16.61
CA HIS A 182 6.98 6.95 -16.68
C HIS A 182 7.36 7.90 -15.54
N VAL A 183 7.78 7.38 -14.38
CA VAL A 183 8.22 8.24 -13.28
C VAL A 183 9.69 8.58 -13.46
N VAL A 184 9.99 9.87 -13.52
CA VAL A 184 11.38 10.35 -13.62
C VAL A 184 12.06 10.17 -12.26
N ALA A 185 13.25 9.57 -12.28
CA ALA A 185 14.08 9.47 -11.08
C ALA A 185 14.63 10.86 -10.75
N LYS A 186 14.23 11.41 -9.60
CA LYS A 186 14.86 12.60 -9.01
C LYS A 186 15.79 12.13 -7.90
N ALA A 187 17.00 12.71 -7.84
CA ALA A 187 17.91 12.47 -6.71
C ALA A 187 17.22 12.95 -5.42
N GLY A 188 17.38 12.17 -4.36
CA GLY A 188 16.90 12.58 -3.03
C GLY A 188 17.68 13.79 -2.51
N HIS A 189 17.11 14.47 -1.53
CA HIS A 189 17.80 15.57 -0.87
C HIS A 189 18.90 15.01 0.04
N GLN A 190 20.11 15.57 -0.07
CA GLN A 190 21.24 15.20 0.82
C GLN A 190 21.11 15.90 2.17
N GLU A 191 20.10 15.55 2.93
CA GLU A 191 20.03 15.94 4.35
C GLU A 191 20.56 14.79 5.23
N LYS A 192 21.20 15.13 6.35
CA LYS A 192 21.65 14.11 7.32
C LYS A 192 20.43 13.41 7.92
N ILE A 193 20.46 12.08 7.88
CA ILE A 193 19.41 11.26 8.49
C ILE A 193 19.60 11.35 10.02
N ASP A 194 18.58 11.82 10.72
CA ASP A 194 18.49 11.63 12.16
C ASP A 194 18.01 10.19 12.45
N TYR A 195 18.98 9.27 12.47
CA TYR A 195 18.73 7.86 12.74
C TYR A 195 18.11 7.63 14.12
N LEU A 196 18.51 8.45 15.10
CA LEU A 196 18.03 8.30 16.49
C LEU A 196 16.57 8.72 16.62
N GLY A 197 16.20 9.88 16.09
CA GLY A 197 14.82 10.35 16.10
C GLY A 197 13.91 9.44 15.29
N SER A 198 14.37 8.92 14.14
CA SER A 198 13.62 7.96 13.33
C SER A 198 13.41 6.63 14.07
N LEU A 199 14.42 6.12 14.77
CA LEU A 199 14.31 4.87 15.55
C LEU A 199 13.37 5.04 16.74
N LEU A 200 13.47 6.15 17.45
CA LEU A 200 12.58 6.48 18.58
C LEU A 200 11.12 6.61 18.12
N SER A 201 10.85 7.16 16.94
CA SER A 201 9.48 7.26 16.41
C SER A 201 8.86 5.90 16.03
N VAL A 202 9.67 4.88 15.80
CA VAL A 202 9.19 3.50 15.54
C VAL A 202 8.99 2.73 16.85
N ALA A 203 9.79 3.05 17.89
CA ALA A 203 9.79 2.33 19.17
C ALA A 203 8.78 2.88 20.19
N GLY A 204 8.32 4.12 20.04
CA GLY A 204 7.48 4.82 20.98
C GLY A 204 6.11 5.04 20.64
#